data_89ad985be0f7eb627a6fb0886c3c8fe9
#
_entry.id   89ad985be0f7eb627a6fb0886c3c8fe9
#
_cell.length_a   1.000
_cell.length_b   1.000
_cell.length_c   1.000
_cell.angle_alpha   90.00
_cell.angle_beta   90.00
_cell.angle_gamma   90.00
#
_symmetry.space_group_name_H-M   'P 1'
#
loop_
_entity.id
_entity.type
_entity.pdbx_description
1 polymer ?
#
loop_
_entity_poly.entity_id
_entity_poly.type
_entity_poly.pdbx_seq_one_letter_code
_entity_poly.pdbx_strand_id
1 'polypeptide(L)'
;MAKKAILAILDGWGLGTNNNISAIYKANTPFMDSCLKNFPNTTLEASGLAVGLPAGQMGNSEVGHMNLGAGRVVYQNLVKLNMAVENGSLGNEKGIVEAFEYAKENNKKVHFIGLVSNGGVHSHINHLKGLLTAAKEYGLDENVFVHAFTDGRDCDPMSGKGFMEDLLNHMKSTTGKLASI
;
A
#
# COMPACT_ATOMS: atom_id res chain seq x y z
N MET A 1 -9.31 -2.10 -45.18
CA MET A 1 -9.16 -0.88 -44.35
C MET A 1 -8.89 -1.32 -42.92
N ALA A 2 -7.89 -0.71 -42.25
CA ALA A 2 -7.67 -0.99 -40.84
C ALA A 2 -8.87 -0.48 -40.02
N LYS A 3 -9.36 -1.32 -39.14
CA LYS A 3 -10.42 -0.92 -38.17
C LYS A 3 -9.84 0.10 -37.20
N LYS A 4 -10.52 1.21 -37.02
CA LYS A 4 -10.13 2.27 -36.07
C LYS A 4 -11.01 2.18 -34.82
N ALA A 5 -10.44 2.43 -33.66
CA ALA A 5 -11.16 2.50 -32.39
C ALA A 5 -10.90 3.87 -31.74
N ILE A 6 -11.88 4.35 -31.00
CA ILE A 6 -11.78 5.57 -30.19
C ILE A 6 -12.10 5.15 -28.75
N LEU A 7 -11.20 5.48 -27.81
CA LEU A 7 -11.44 5.40 -26.39
C LEU A 7 -11.70 6.81 -25.86
N ALA A 8 -12.92 7.07 -25.37
CA ALA A 8 -13.26 8.33 -24.72
C ALA A 8 -13.34 8.10 -23.21
N ILE A 9 -12.49 8.76 -22.44
CA ILE A 9 -12.46 8.68 -20.97
C ILE A 9 -13.18 9.89 -20.40
N LEU A 10 -14.27 9.64 -19.69
CA LEU A 10 -15.05 10.66 -18.98
C LEU A 10 -14.64 10.59 -17.50
N ASP A 11 -13.50 11.20 -17.18
CA ASP A 11 -12.92 11.18 -15.85
C ASP A 11 -13.86 11.82 -14.82
N GLY A 12 -14.08 11.14 -13.68
CA GLY A 12 -15.06 11.54 -12.68
C GLY A 12 -16.52 11.21 -13.01
N TRP A 13 -16.82 10.65 -14.19
CA TRP A 13 -18.17 10.21 -14.54
C TRP A 13 -18.44 8.82 -13.98
N GLY A 14 -18.96 8.78 -12.74
CA GLY A 14 -19.25 7.53 -12.03
C GLY A 14 -20.74 7.30 -11.78
N LEU A 15 -21.09 6.06 -11.47
CA LEU A 15 -22.42 5.68 -11.02
C LEU A 15 -22.51 5.93 -9.51
N GLY A 16 -23.36 6.88 -9.10
CA GLY A 16 -23.60 7.20 -7.70
C GLY A 16 -24.80 6.44 -7.14
N THR A 17 -24.81 6.22 -5.84
CA THR A 17 -25.93 5.61 -5.13
C THR A 17 -26.94 6.63 -4.60
N ASN A 18 -26.56 7.89 -4.48
CA ASN A 18 -27.40 8.97 -3.97
C ASN A 18 -27.73 10.00 -5.06
N ASN A 19 -28.90 9.84 -5.63
CA ASN A 19 -29.37 10.69 -6.73
C ASN A 19 -29.57 12.17 -6.33
N ASN A 20 -29.74 12.46 -5.04
CA ASN A 20 -29.96 13.83 -4.57
C ASN A 20 -28.69 14.70 -4.62
N ILE A 21 -27.51 14.07 -4.55
CA ILE A 21 -26.21 14.76 -4.57
C ILE A 21 -25.43 14.54 -5.86
N SER A 22 -25.89 13.65 -6.75
CA SER A 22 -25.22 13.36 -8.02
C SER A 22 -25.58 14.43 -9.07
N ALA A 23 -24.60 15.21 -9.49
CA ALA A 23 -24.76 16.17 -10.58
C ALA A 23 -25.07 15.47 -11.92
N ILE A 24 -24.48 14.31 -12.16
CA ILE A 24 -24.73 13.49 -13.37
C ILE A 24 -26.19 13.05 -13.41
N TYR A 25 -26.72 12.54 -12.30
CA TYR A 25 -28.12 12.11 -12.25
C TYR A 25 -29.11 13.26 -12.47
N LYS A 26 -28.78 14.48 -12.00
CA LYS A 26 -29.62 15.66 -12.17
C LYS A 26 -29.50 16.33 -13.53
N ALA A 27 -28.45 16.03 -14.27
CA ALA A 27 -28.23 16.61 -15.59
C ALA A 27 -29.12 15.93 -16.65
N ASN A 28 -29.44 16.68 -17.71
CA ASN A 28 -30.10 16.12 -18.89
C ASN A 28 -29.06 15.49 -19.81
N THR A 29 -28.94 14.16 -19.80
CA THR A 29 -27.90 13.40 -20.52
C THR A 29 -28.47 12.38 -21.51
N PRO A 30 -29.35 12.80 -22.45
CA PRO A 30 -30.14 11.88 -23.27
C PRO A 30 -29.27 10.94 -24.15
N PHE A 31 -28.09 11.40 -24.60
CA PHE A 31 -27.17 10.57 -25.37
C PHE A 31 -26.55 9.48 -24.50
N MET A 32 -26.06 9.81 -23.32
CA MET A 32 -25.45 8.82 -22.38
C MET A 32 -26.50 7.83 -21.89
N ASP A 33 -27.72 8.31 -21.58
CA ASP A 33 -28.84 7.47 -21.17
C ASP A 33 -29.20 6.47 -22.29
N SER A 34 -29.17 6.92 -23.53
CA SER A 34 -29.38 6.06 -24.71
C SER A 34 -28.24 5.05 -24.87
N CYS A 35 -26.99 5.44 -24.64
CA CYS A 35 -25.84 4.53 -24.70
C CYS A 35 -25.96 3.42 -23.65
N LEU A 36 -26.23 3.75 -22.41
CA LEU A 36 -26.40 2.78 -21.32
C LEU A 36 -27.57 1.81 -21.56
N LYS A 37 -28.63 2.28 -22.23
CA LYS A 37 -29.79 1.45 -22.53
C LYS A 37 -29.62 0.53 -23.74
N ASN A 38 -28.94 0.98 -24.79
CA ASN A 38 -28.98 0.34 -26.10
C ASN A 38 -27.68 -0.36 -26.50
N PHE A 39 -26.58 -0.12 -25.80
CA PHE A 39 -25.26 -0.70 -26.12
C PHE A 39 -24.73 -1.56 -24.97
N PRO A 40 -23.86 -2.54 -25.25
CA PRO A 40 -23.19 -3.31 -24.19
C PRO A 40 -22.46 -2.39 -23.23
N ASN A 41 -22.67 -2.58 -21.93
CA ASN A 41 -22.02 -1.82 -20.89
C ASN A 41 -21.74 -2.71 -19.66
N THR A 42 -20.79 -2.28 -18.84
CA THR A 42 -20.42 -2.92 -17.58
C THR A 42 -19.92 -1.89 -16.60
N THR A 43 -19.78 -2.27 -15.34
CA THR A 43 -19.21 -1.44 -14.29
C THR A 43 -17.82 -1.95 -13.91
N LEU A 44 -16.94 -1.03 -13.55
CA LEU A 44 -15.62 -1.32 -13.01
C LEU A 44 -15.51 -0.67 -11.62
N GLU A 45 -14.88 -1.37 -10.71
CA GLU A 45 -14.49 -0.78 -9.42
C GLU A 45 -13.42 0.29 -9.67
N ALA A 46 -13.63 1.47 -9.04
CA ALA A 46 -12.75 2.63 -9.22
C ALA A 46 -12.00 3.02 -7.93
N SER A 47 -11.92 2.10 -6.94
CA SER A 47 -11.30 2.37 -5.64
C SER A 47 -10.58 1.14 -5.07
N GLY A 48 -9.76 1.36 -4.06
CA GLY A 48 -9.10 0.29 -3.31
C GLY A 48 -8.22 -0.63 -4.17
N LEU A 49 -8.19 -1.89 -3.82
CA LEU A 49 -7.33 -2.88 -4.46
C LEU A 49 -7.62 -3.08 -5.94
N ALA A 50 -8.86 -2.85 -6.38
CA ALA A 50 -9.24 -2.95 -7.79
C ALA A 50 -8.50 -1.96 -8.71
N VAL A 51 -7.98 -0.87 -8.14
CA VAL A 51 -7.17 0.13 -8.85
C VAL A 51 -5.73 0.22 -8.33
N GLY A 52 -5.31 -0.71 -7.48
CA GLY A 52 -3.94 -0.79 -6.96
C GLY A 52 -3.66 0.09 -5.75
N LEU A 53 -4.70 0.58 -5.08
CA LEU A 53 -4.64 1.36 -3.84
C LEU A 53 -4.97 0.48 -2.62
N PRO A 54 -4.60 0.89 -1.39
CA PRO A 54 -5.05 0.23 -0.18
C PRO A 54 -6.57 0.06 -0.11
N ALA A 55 -7.04 -0.99 0.56
CA ALA A 55 -8.46 -1.24 0.74
C ALA A 55 -9.15 -0.03 1.41
N GLY A 56 -10.32 0.36 0.88
CA GLY A 56 -11.08 1.51 1.37
C GLY A 56 -10.58 2.89 0.91
N GLN A 57 -9.45 2.96 0.24
CA GLN A 57 -8.96 4.23 -0.32
C GLN A 57 -9.70 4.57 -1.60
N MET A 58 -10.21 5.80 -1.70
CA MET A 58 -10.85 6.32 -2.89
C MET A 58 -9.85 6.39 -4.06
N GLY A 59 -10.29 5.99 -5.24
CA GLY A 59 -9.51 6.12 -6.47
C GLY A 59 -9.25 7.56 -6.88
N ASN A 60 -8.34 7.72 -7.81
CA ASN A 60 -8.02 9.01 -8.42
C ASN A 60 -7.67 8.84 -9.90
N SER A 61 -7.57 9.96 -10.60
CA SER A 61 -7.27 9.99 -12.04
C SER A 61 -5.93 9.33 -12.38
N GLU A 62 -4.90 9.52 -11.57
CA GLU A 62 -3.56 8.98 -11.82
C GLU A 62 -3.57 7.46 -11.89
N VAL A 63 -4.07 6.80 -10.85
CA VAL A 63 -4.11 5.33 -10.83
C VAL A 63 -5.08 4.76 -11.87
N GLY A 64 -6.21 5.45 -12.13
CA GLY A 64 -7.17 5.04 -13.16
C GLY A 64 -6.55 5.04 -14.55
N HIS A 65 -5.91 6.13 -14.96
CA HIS A 65 -5.24 6.23 -16.25
C HIS A 65 -4.04 5.30 -16.37
N MET A 66 -3.29 5.10 -15.27
CA MET A 66 -2.18 4.14 -15.25
C MET A 66 -2.67 2.72 -15.53
N ASN A 67 -3.78 2.30 -14.91
CA ASN A 67 -4.36 0.97 -15.11
C ASN A 67 -4.90 0.80 -16.53
N LEU A 68 -5.57 1.82 -17.08
CA LEU A 68 -6.03 1.82 -18.47
C LEU A 68 -4.86 1.68 -19.45
N GLY A 69 -3.80 2.46 -19.25
CA GLY A 69 -2.60 2.42 -20.10
C GLY A 69 -1.82 1.10 -19.99
N ALA A 70 -1.77 0.50 -18.79
CA ALA A 70 -1.08 -0.77 -18.55
C ALA A 70 -1.92 -2.01 -18.97
N GLY A 71 -3.24 -1.86 -19.16
CA GLY A 71 -4.15 -2.97 -19.39
C GLY A 71 -4.27 -3.97 -18.23
N ARG A 72 -3.89 -3.55 -17.03
CA ARG A 72 -3.93 -4.36 -15.81
C ARG A 72 -3.90 -3.46 -14.57
N VAL A 73 -4.23 -4.02 -13.41
CA VAL A 73 -4.04 -3.32 -12.13
C VAL A 73 -2.56 -3.12 -11.86
N VAL A 74 -2.17 -1.86 -11.60
CA VAL A 74 -0.81 -1.46 -11.21
C VAL A 74 -0.84 -1.12 -9.72
N TYR A 75 -0.40 -2.05 -8.88
CA TYR A 75 -0.35 -1.83 -7.45
C TYR A 75 0.65 -0.72 -7.07
N GLN A 76 0.22 0.20 -6.22
CA GLN A 76 1.07 1.22 -5.62
C GLN A 76 2.06 0.60 -4.63
N ASN A 77 3.16 1.31 -4.34
CA ASN A 77 4.23 0.76 -3.52
C ASN A 77 3.79 0.30 -2.14
N LEU A 78 2.91 1.06 -1.47
CA LEU A 78 2.36 0.67 -0.18
C LEU A 78 1.63 -0.68 -0.25
N VAL A 79 0.81 -0.88 -1.29
CA VAL A 79 0.08 -2.15 -1.49
C VAL A 79 1.05 -3.29 -1.77
N LYS A 80 2.07 -3.07 -2.60
CA LYS A 80 3.11 -4.10 -2.87
C LYS A 80 3.83 -4.52 -1.61
N LEU A 81 4.22 -3.56 -0.77
CA LEU A 81 4.89 -3.85 0.51
C LEU A 81 3.97 -4.57 1.49
N ASN A 82 2.70 -4.16 1.59
CA ASN A 82 1.71 -4.86 2.41
C ASN A 82 1.57 -6.32 1.97
N MET A 83 1.39 -6.55 0.67
CA MET A 83 1.30 -7.91 0.11
C MET A 83 2.57 -8.73 0.37
N ALA A 84 3.76 -8.12 0.26
CA ALA A 84 5.02 -8.81 0.53
C ALA A 84 5.18 -9.20 2.00
N VAL A 85 4.65 -8.40 2.92
CA VAL A 85 4.59 -8.75 4.35
C VAL A 85 3.57 -9.87 4.59
N GLU A 86 2.37 -9.74 4.04
CA GLU A 86 1.27 -10.70 4.24
C GLU A 86 1.59 -12.10 3.71
N ASN A 87 2.27 -12.19 2.56
CA ASN A 87 2.66 -13.46 1.95
C ASN A 87 4.06 -13.95 2.34
N GLY A 88 4.76 -13.23 3.22
CA GLY A 88 6.10 -13.58 3.70
C GLY A 88 7.22 -13.39 2.68
N SER A 89 6.97 -12.75 1.54
CA SER A 89 7.99 -12.58 0.49
C SER A 89 8.95 -11.41 0.72
N LEU A 90 8.67 -10.54 1.69
CA LEU A 90 9.49 -9.35 1.95
C LEU A 90 10.95 -9.70 2.21
N GLY A 91 11.23 -10.75 2.98
CA GLY A 91 12.57 -11.24 3.28
C GLY A 91 13.32 -11.81 2.07
N ASN A 92 12.63 -12.07 0.97
CA ASN A 92 13.21 -12.61 -0.27
C ASN A 92 13.60 -11.50 -1.27
N GLU A 93 13.30 -10.25 -0.95
CA GLU A 93 13.71 -9.12 -1.80
C GLU A 93 15.23 -9.00 -1.86
N LYS A 94 15.77 -8.92 -3.08
CA LYS A 94 17.21 -9.01 -3.34
C LYS A 94 18.05 -8.12 -2.42
N GLY A 95 17.66 -6.85 -2.24
CA GLY A 95 18.43 -5.92 -1.41
C GLY A 95 18.41 -6.28 0.09
N ILE A 96 17.32 -6.90 0.56
CA ILE A 96 17.18 -7.38 1.95
C ILE A 96 18.03 -8.62 2.16
N VAL A 97 17.95 -9.58 1.23
CA VAL A 97 18.79 -10.80 1.23
C VAL A 97 20.26 -10.44 1.28
N GLU A 98 20.74 -9.62 0.36
CA GLU A 98 22.15 -9.18 0.28
C GLU A 98 22.61 -8.51 1.59
N ALA A 99 21.78 -7.66 2.19
CA ALA A 99 22.10 -6.99 3.45
C ALA A 99 22.17 -7.97 4.65
N PHE A 100 21.24 -8.92 4.71
CA PHE A 100 21.19 -9.89 5.79
C PHE A 100 22.31 -10.93 5.68
N GLU A 101 22.58 -11.43 4.48
CA GLU A 101 23.69 -12.33 4.22
C GLU A 101 25.03 -11.66 4.56
N TYR A 102 25.26 -10.42 4.08
CA TYR A 102 26.45 -9.67 4.42
C TYR A 102 26.64 -9.51 5.95
N ALA A 103 25.56 -9.15 6.65
CA ALA A 103 25.60 -8.98 8.10
C ALA A 103 25.93 -10.28 8.82
N LYS A 104 25.34 -11.38 8.39
CA LYS A 104 25.57 -12.72 8.95
C LYS A 104 26.99 -13.23 8.72
N GLU A 105 27.44 -13.19 7.48
CA GLU A 105 28.78 -13.69 7.08
C GLU A 105 29.91 -12.89 7.71
N ASN A 106 29.72 -11.58 7.89
CA ASN A 106 30.75 -10.70 8.42
C ASN A 106 30.55 -10.35 9.91
N ASN A 107 29.62 -11.01 10.58
CA ASN A 107 29.24 -10.73 12.00
C ASN A 107 28.99 -9.23 12.24
N LYS A 108 28.19 -8.60 11.35
CA LYS A 108 27.84 -7.19 11.43
C LYS A 108 26.43 -7.00 12.01
N LYS A 109 26.14 -5.78 12.39
CA LYS A 109 24.84 -5.35 12.92
C LYS A 109 23.98 -4.80 11.80
N VAL A 110 22.67 -5.10 11.88
CA VAL A 110 21.64 -4.51 11.03
C VAL A 110 20.91 -3.43 11.83
N HIS A 111 20.75 -2.25 11.25
CA HIS A 111 20.05 -1.13 11.86
C HIS A 111 18.86 -0.73 11.00
N PHE A 112 17.66 -0.82 11.55
CA PHE A 112 16.44 -0.28 10.96
C PHE A 112 16.17 1.10 11.54
N ILE A 113 15.97 2.08 10.68
CA ILE A 113 15.72 3.48 11.07
C ILE A 113 14.47 3.97 10.36
N GLY A 114 13.50 4.49 11.10
CA GLY A 114 12.30 5.04 10.49
C GLY A 114 11.17 5.33 11.46
N LEU A 115 10.07 5.83 10.89
CA LEU A 115 8.82 6.10 11.61
C LEU A 115 8.14 4.81 12.02
N VAL A 116 7.67 4.78 13.26
CA VAL A 116 6.91 3.64 13.84
C VAL A 116 5.47 4.08 14.09
N SER A 117 4.64 3.92 13.07
CA SER A 117 3.21 4.22 13.11
C SER A 117 2.43 3.41 12.08
N ASN A 118 1.12 3.55 12.07
CA ASN A 118 0.24 2.96 11.05
C ASN A 118 -0.25 3.96 9.99
N GLY A 119 0.33 5.16 9.94
CA GLY A 119 -0.11 6.22 9.02
C GLY A 119 -0.06 5.83 7.54
N GLY A 120 0.94 5.05 7.13
CA GLY A 120 1.04 4.52 5.76
C GLY A 120 1.49 5.53 4.70
N VAL A 121 1.76 6.78 5.08
CA VAL A 121 2.22 7.83 4.15
C VAL A 121 3.74 7.71 3.94
N HIS A 122 4.50 7.70 5.02
CA HIS A 122 5.96 7.62 5.00
C HIS A 122 6.47 6.25 5.47
N SER A 123 5.71 5.56 6.30
CA SER A 123 6.06 4.27 6.90
C SER A 123 4.81 3.53 7.36
N HIS A 124 4.93 2.23 7.57
CA HIS A 124 3.91 1.43 8.23
C HIS A 124 4.57 0.40 9.14
N ILE A 125 4.12 0.33 10.41
CA ILE A 125 4.70 -0.55 11.43
C ILE A 125 4.76 -2.02 11.01
N ASN A 126 3.79 -2.49 10.23
CA ASN A 126 3.78 -3.88 9.75
C ASN A 126 4.96 -4.20 8.82
N HIS A 127 5.47 -3.21 8.07
CA HIS A 127 6.66 -3.40 7.24
C HIS A 127 7.90 -3.63 8.11
N LEU A 128 8.07 -2.84 9.17
CA LEU A 128 9.15 -3.04 10.14
C LEU A 128 9.03 -4.40 10.85
N LYS A 129 7.82 -4.79 11.26
CA LYS A 129 7.58 -6.12 11.83
C LYS A 129 7.92 -7.24 10.86
N GLY A 130 7.57 -7.09 9.58
CA GLY A 130 7.94 -8.03 8.52
C GLY A 130 9.46 -8.16 8.36
N LEU A 131 10.19 -7.04 8.41
CA LEU A 131 11.66 -7.04 8.37
C LEU A 131 12.28 -7.72 9.60
N LEU A 132 11.74 -7.51 10.79
CA LEU A 132 12.19 -8.19 12.01
C LEU A 132 11.94 -9.70 11.96
N THR A 133 10.78 -10.11 11.43
CA THR A 133 10.47 -11.53 11.20
C THR A 133 11.46 -12.14 10.22
N ALA A 134 11.70 -11.50 9.09
CA ALA A 134 12.67 -11.96 8.10
C ALA A 134 14.10 -12.02 8.67
N ALA A 135 14.52 -11.02 9.45
CA ALA A 135 15.84 -11.04 10.10
C ALA A 135 16.00 -12.22 11.07
N LYS A 136 14.94 -12.59 11.79
CA LYS A 136 14.90 -13.78 12.64
C LYS A 136 15.07 -15.06 11.83
N GLU A 137 14.37 -15.19 10.71
CA GLU A 137 14.48 -16.35 9.82
C GLU A 137 15.87 -16.50 9.23
N TYR A 138 16.58 -15.39 8.99
CA TYR A 138 18.00 -15.38 8.57
C TYR A 138 18.98 -15.70 9.72
N GLY A 139 18.52 -15.80 10.97
CA GLY A 139 19.34 -16.08 12.14
C GLY A 139 20.16 -14.89 12.63
N LEU A 140 19.66 -13.67 12.46
CA LEU A 140 20.28 -12.42 12.92
C LEU A 140 19.78 -12.07 14.35
N ASP A 141 19.77 -13.04 15.27
CA ASP A 141 19.11 -12.97 16.57
C ASP A 141 19.56 -11.78 17.44
N GLU A 142 20.86 -11.57 17.57
CA GLU A 142 21.45 -10.58 18.49
C GLU A 142 21.95 -9.31 17.81
N ASN A 143 21.96 -9.29 16.49
CA ASN A 143 22.62 -8.27 15.68
C ASN A 143 21.64 -7.31 14.98
N VAL A 144 20.39 -7.22 15.45
CA VAL A 144 19.36 -6.35 14.85
C VAL A 144 19.00 -5.24 15.84
N PHE A 145 19.00 -4.01 15.35
CA PHE A 145 18.75 -2.80 16.13
C PHE A 145 17.71 -1.91 15.44
N VAL A 146 16.77 -1.36 16.20
CA VAL A 146 15.76 -0.42 15.69
C VAL A 146 15.97 0.96 16.30
N HIS A 147 16.03 1.95 15.44
CA HIS A 147 16.01 3.38 15.78
C HIS A 147 14.63 3.92 15.38
N ALA A 148 13.77 4.08 16.35
CA ALA A 148 12.38 4.42 16.13
C ALA A 148 12.19 5.94 16.16
N PHE A 149 11.49 6.48 15.16
CA PHE A 149 10.94 7.83 15.23
C PHE A 149 9.44 7.73 15.52
N THR A 150 8.97 8.54 16.45
CA THR A 150 7.54 8.66 16.73
C THR A 150 6.85 9.51 15.66
N ASP A 151 5.59 9.20 15.40
CA ASP A 151 4.73 9.94 14.49
C ASP A 151 3.65 10.66 15.31
N GLY A 152 3.12 11.70 14.78
CA GLY A 152 2.04 12.49 15.36
C GLY A 152 1.42 13.42 14.32
N ARG A 153 1.79 13.19 13.04
CA ARG A 153 1.28 13.92 11.88
C ARG A 153 0.35 13.05 11.03
N ASP A 154 0.78 11.83 10.71
CA ASP A 154 0.04 10.91 9.85
C ASP A 154 -0.82 9.95 10.67
N CYS A 155 -0.71 10.00 11.99
CA CYS A 155 -1.55 9.30 12.96
C CYS A 155 -1.82 10.19 14.19
N ASP A 156 -2.66 9.73 15.11
CA ASP A 156 -2.98 10.46 16.34
C ASP A 156 -1.70 10.79 17.13
N PRO A 157 -1.45 12.07 17.52
CA PRO A 157 -0.28 12.47 18.28
C PRO A 157 -0.04 11.72 19.58
N MET A 158 -1.09 11.17 20.18
CA MET A 158 -1.01 10.41 21.43
C MET A 158 -0.81 8.90 21.22
N SER A 159 -0.78 8.41 19.98
CA SER A 159 -0.71 6.97 19.65
C SER A 159 0.71 6.37 19.76
N GLY A 160 1.76 7.18 19.81
CA GLY A 160 3.15 6.74 19.76
C GLY A 160 3.52 5.69 20.81
N LYS A 161 3.02 5.84 22.05
CA LYS A 161 3.23 4.84 23.11
C LYS A 161 2.71 3.47 22.72
N GLY A 162 1.48 3.40 22.18
CA GLY A 162 0.87 2.13 21.77
C GLY A 162 1.65 1.45 20.64
N PHE A 163 2.16 2.21 19.67
CA PHE A 163 3.00 1.65 18.60
C PHE A 163 4.34 1.13 19.13
N MET A 164 4.95 1.82 20.10
CA MET A 164 6.18 1.33 20.71
C MET A 164 5.94 0.04 21.49
N GLU A 165 4.88 -0.06 22.28
CA GLU A 165 4.50 -1.27 23.01
C GLU A 165 4.24 -2.44 22.04
N ASP A 166 3.53 -2.20 20.95
CA ASP A 166 3.25 -3.19 19.92
C ASP A 166 4.54 -3.66 19.21
N LEU A 167 5.45 -2.75 18.88
CA LEU A 167 6.76 -3.08 18.33
C LEU A 167 7.59 -3.93 19.31
N LEU A 168 7.70 -3.51 20.57
CA LEU A 168 8.44 -4.24 21.60
C LEU A 168 7.88 -5.64 21.83
N ASN A 169 6.57 -5.81 21.78
CA ASN A 169 5.96 -7.13 21.88
C ASN A 169 6.29 -8.02 20.68
N HIS A 170 6.30 -7.47 19.47
CA HIS A 170 6.72 -8.21 18.29
C HIS A 170 8.20 -8.62 18.36
N MET A 171 9.08 -7.74 18.83
CA MET A 171 10.51 -8.02 19.03
C MET A 171 10.75 -9.19 19.99
N LYS A 172 9.96 -9.32 21.06
CA LYS A 172 10.06 -10.45 22.01
C LYS A 172 9.81 -11.81 21.36
N SER A 173 8.95 -11.86 20.36
CA SER A 173 8.61 -13.09 19.64
C SER A 173 9.48 -13.33 18.38
N THR A 174 10.23 -12.34 17.93
CA THR A 174 11.09 -12.40 16.76
C THR A 174 12.55 -12.10 17.12
N THR A 175 13.02 -10.92 16.76
CA THR A 175 14.37 -10.42 17.03
C THR A 175 14.39 -8.89 17.10
N GLY A 176 15.51 -8.34 17.52
CA GLY A 176 15.77 -6.92 17.51
C GLY A 176 15.83 -6.29 18.92
N LYS A 177 16.58 -5.21 18.99
CA LYS A 177 16.72 -4.39 20.21
C LYS A 177 16.36 -2.95 19.86
N LEU A 178 15.52 -2.31 20.67
CA LEU A 178 15.24 -0.89 20.54
C LEU A 178 16.50 -0.12 20.97
N ALA A 179 17.17 0.52 20.02
CA ALA A 179 18.44 1.22 20.23
C ALA A 179 18.25 2.70 20.58
N SER A 180 17.22 3.33 20.01
CA SER A 180 16.86 4.74 20.29
C SER A 180 15.39 5.01 19.93
N ILE A 181 14.84 6.05 20.52
CA ILE A 181 13.55 6.68 20.20
C ILE A 181 13.82 8.13 19.92
#